data_dd7109dca092ad86426f3ebfd97d6270
#
_entry.id   dd7109dca092ad86426f3ebfd97d6270
#
_cell.length_a   1.000
_cell.length_b   1.000
_cell.length_c   1.000
_cell.angle_alpha   90.00
_cell.angle_beta   90.00
_cell.angle_gamma   90.00
#
_symmetry.space_group_name_H-M   'P 1'
#
loop_
_entity.id
_entity.type
_entity.pdbx_description
1 polymer ?
#
loop_
_entity_poly.entity_id
_entity_poly.type
_entity_poly.pdbx_seq_one_letter_code
_entity_poly.pdbx_strand_id
1 'polypeptide(L)'
;MAYKNYAQVRAIQEKYKKQIKGICPRIDDGPGIYFLTRTDEEGINYFYIGQAVKLLSRMASHMTGYQHIDLSLKKRGWYSEENPYGWKLNFKHYSQKDLDDMEQYWILQYTKQGYQARYNKTSGSQGKGKEKINEFRPAKGYRDGLKQGYKNASRDVAHLFDKHLDYRTKNNPPTRYQRQAVDKFEDFLNEYKIPEDNGAIDTERLEKEKYGKTVFSGSK
;
A
#
# COMPACT_ATOMS: atom_id res chain seq x y z
N MET A 1 -4.23 21.92 -15.29
CA MET A 1 -4.57 20.62 -15.92
C MET A 1 -5.91 20.77 -16.59
N ALA A 2 -5.99 20.49 -17.89
CA ALA A 2 -7.29 20.42 -18.55
C ALA A 2 -8.11 19.29 -17.90
N TYR A 3 -9.35 19.56 -17.54
CA TYR A 3 -10.30 18.55 -17.12
C TYR A 3 -10.40 17.53 -18.25
N LYS A 4 -9.99 16.29 -17.99
CA LYS A 4 -10.20 15.24 -18.99
C LYS A 4 -11.69 15.10 -19.20
N ASN A 5 -12.14 15.28 -20.43
CA ASN A 5 -13.51 15.06 -20.80
C ASN A 5 -13.91 13.61 -20.42
N TYR A 6 -15.15 13.40 -19.98
CA TYR A 6 -15.68 12.08 -19.60
C TYR A 6 -15.44 11.01 -20.69
N ALA A 7 -15.53 11.38 -21.95
CA ALA A 7 -15.22 10.51 -23.10
C ALA A 7 -13.74 10.05 -23.10
N GLN A 8 -12.80 10.92 -22.75
CA GLN A 8 -11.37 10.58 -22.67
C GLN A 8 -11.09 9.62 -21.52
N VAL A 9 -11.70 9.83 -20.36
CA VAL A 9 -11.57 8.92 -19.20
C VAL A 9 -12.09 7.53 -19.55
N ARG A 10 -13.26 7.46 -20.19
CA ARG A 10 -13.87 6.20 -20.64
C ARG A 10 -12.99 5.49 -21.69
N ALA A 11 -12.45 6.21 -22.66
CA ALA A 11 -11.55 5.65 -23.68
C ALA A 11 -10.27 5.05 -23.05
N ILE A 12 -9.70 5.72 -22.04
CA ILE A 12 -8.55 5.24 -21.29
C ILE A 12 -8.90 3.97 -20.53
N GLN A 13 -10.04 3.93 -19.85
CA GLN A 13 -10.51 2.73 -19.12
C GLN A 13 -10.72 1.54 -20.08
N GLU A 14 -11.37 1.74 -21.21
CA GLU A 14 -11.58 0.69 -22.20
C GLU A 14 -10.25 0.18 -22.80
N LYS A 15 -9.27 1.06 -23.03
CA LYS A 15 -7.91 0.64 -23.41
C LYS A 15 -7.30 -0.32 -22.39
N TYR A 16 -7.35 0.04 -21.10
CA TYR A 16 -6.80 -0.81 -20.06
C TYR A 16 -7.58 -2.10 -19.85
N LYS A 17 -8.91 -2.10 -19.99
CA LYS A 17 -9.71 -3.32 -19.97
C LYS A 17 -9.28 -4.30 -21.07
N LYS A 18 -9.04 -3.80 -22.29
CA LYS A 18 -8.52 -4.63 -23.39
C LYS A 18 -7.14 -5.22 -23.07
N GLN A 19 -6.24 -4.41 -22.51
CA GLN A 19 -4.91 -4.87 -22.09
C GLN A 19 -5.00 -5.98 -21.03
N ILE A 20 -5.84 -5.79 -20.01
CA ILE A 20 -6.04 -6.75 -18.93
C ILE A 20 -6.65 -8.06 -19.46
N LYS A 21 -7.60 -7.98 -20.38
CA LYS A 21 -8.15 -9.17 -21.06
C LYS A 21 -7.10 -9.90 -21.90
N GLY A 22 -6.10 -9.22 -22.45
CA GLY A 22 -4.95 -9.86 -23.10
C GLY A 22 -4.11 -10.69 -22.13
N ILE A 23 -4.01 -10.24 -20.87
CA ILE A 23 -3.22 -10.93 -19.82
C ILE A 23 -4.04 -12.03 -19.16
N CYS A 24 -5.30 -11.76 -18.88
CA CYS A 24 -6.24 -12.64 -18.20
C CYS A 24 -7.56 -12.71 -18.99
N PRO A 25 -7.67 -13.56 -20.04
CA PRO A 25 -8.79 -13.54 -20.97
C PRO A 25 -10.17 -13.79 -20.33
N ARG A 26 -10.20 -14.58 -19.25
CA ARG A 26 -11.43 -14.96 -18.55
C ARG A 26 -11.97 -13.93 -17.57
N ILE A 27 -11.22 -12.84 -17.28
CA ILE A 27 -11.67 -11.82 -16.35
C ILE A 27 -12.84 -11.01 -16.95
N ASP A 28 -13.84 -10.76 -16.12
CA ASP A 28 -15.02 -9.99 -16.47
C ASP A 28 -15.38 -8.97 -15.37
N ASP A 29 -16.49 -8.30 -15.50
CA ASP A 29 -17.01 -7.35 -14.52
C ASP A 29 -17.93 -8.01 -13.44
N GLY A 30 -17.84 -9.32 -13.25
CA GLY A 30 -18.47 -10.00 -12.11
C GLY A 30 -17.80 -9.67 -10.78
N PRO A 31 -18.52 -9.87 -9.65
CA PRO A 31 -17.94 -9.66 -8.31
C PRO A 31 -16.94 -10.76 -7.95
N GLY A 32 -15.89 -10.40 -7.22
CA GLY A 32 -14.88 -11.37 -6.84
C GLY A 32 -13.65 -10.78 -6.18
N ILE A 33 -12.70 -11.66 -5.94
CA ILE A 33 -11.38 -11.36 -5.40
C ILE A 33 -10.36 -11.48 -6.53
N TYR A 34 -9.47 -10.50 -6.63
CA TYR A 34 -8.32 -10.55 -7.54
C TYR A 34 -7.02 -10.68 -6.76
N PHE A 35 -6.10 -11.40 -7.36
CA PHE A 35 -4.81 -11.75 -6.79
C PHE A 35 -3.71 -11.24 -7.72
N LEU A 36 -2.91 -10.34 -7.21
CA LEU A 36 -1.68 -9.92 -7.85
C LEU A 36 -0.52 -10.56 -7.10
N THR A 37 0.27 -11.37 -7.79
CA THR A 37 1.44 -12.01 -7.20
C THR A 37 2.66 -11.76 -8.06
N ARG A 38 3.83 -11.66 -7.45
CA ARG A 38 5.12 -11.60 -8.14
C ARG A 38 6.22 -12.16 -7.27
N THR A 39 7.26 -12.64 -7.90
CA THR A 39 8.53 -12.99 -7.25
C THR A 39 9.57 -12.00 -7.71
N ASP A 40 10.44 -11.51 -6.84
CA ASP A 40 11.55 -10.65 -7.25
C ASP A 40 12.81 -11.45 -7.60
N GLU A 41 13.88 -10.74 -7.93
CA GLU A 41 15.19 -11.31 -8.29
C GLU A 41 15.84 -12.09 -7.13
N GLU A 42 15.48 -11.76 -5.91
CA GLU A 42 15.97 -12.43 -4.68
C GLU A 42 15.12 -13.64 -4.29
N GLY A 43 14.08 -13.97 -5.09
CA GLY A 43 13.15 -15.06 -4.81
C GLY A 43 12.07 -14.74 -3.78
N ILE A 44 11.93 -13.49 -3.38
CA ILE A 44 10.91 -13.08 -2.41
C ILE A 44 9.56 -12.98 -3.12
N ASN A 45 8.58 -13.67 -2.57
CA ASN A 45 7.21 -13.67 -3.08
C ASN A 45 6.40 -12.53 -2.46
N TYR A 46 5.80 -11.70 -3.30
CA TYR A 46 4.90 -10.61 -2.90
C TYR A 46 3.49 -10.89 -3.38
N PHE A 47 2.52 -10.39 -2.63
CA PHE A 47 1.14 -10.41 -3.07
C PHE A 47 0.42 -9.09 -2.78
N TYR A 48 -0.63 -8.89 -3.52
CA TYR A 48 -1.70 -7.95 -3.22
C TYR A 48 -3.03 -8.61 -3.56
N ILE A 49 -3.92 -8.65 -2.61
CA ILE A 49 -5.26 -9.21 -2.75
C ILE A 49 -6.24 -8.07 -2.52
N GLY A 50 -7.24 -7.98 -3.36
CA GLY A 50 -8.31 -7.01 -3.21
C GLY A 50 -9.62 -7.56 -3.76
N GLN A 51 -10.69 -6.90 -3.36
CA GLN A 51 -12.04 -7.24 -3.77
C GLN A 51 -12.61 -6.21 -4.72
N ALA A 52 -13.57 -6.62 -5.54
CA ALA A 52 -14.34 -5.72 -6.37
C ALA A 52 -15.72 -6.30 -6.73
N VAL A 53 -16.70 -5.42 -6.79
CA VAL A 53 -18.02 -5.75 -7.38
C VAL A 53 -17.92 -5.86 -8.91
N LYS A 54 -16.93 -5.17 -9.51
CA LYS A 54 -16.61 -5.19 -10.94
C LYS A 54 -15.12 -5.39 -11.13
N LEU A 55 -14.67 -6.64 -11.24
CA LEU A 55 -13.26 -7.02 -11.26
C LEU A 55 -12.47 -6.35 -12.39
N LEU A 56 -12.91 -6.48 -13.64
CA LEU A 56 -12.21 -5.92 -14.79
C LEU A 56 -12.11 -4.39 -14.73
N SER A 57 -13.19 -3.72 -14.33
CA SER A 57 -13.22 -2.27 -14.14
C SER A 57 -12.29 -1.84 -13.00
N ARG A 58 -12.23 -2.59 -11.91
CA ARG A 58 -11.31 -2.32 -10.79
C ARG A 58 -9.86 -2.47 -11.21
N MET A 59 -9.53 -3.51 -11.96
CA MET A 59 -8.18 -3.72 -12.50
C MET A 59 -7.77 -2.59 -13.46
N ALA A 60 -8.68 -2.14 -14.32
CA ALA A 60 -8.43 -0.99 -15.18
C ALA A 60 -8.17 0.31 -14.37
N SER A 61 -8.84 0.48 -13.22
CA SER A 61 -8.60 1.60 -12.31
C SER A 61 -7.20 1.57 -11.70
N HIS A 62 -6.66 0.40 -11.38
CA HIS A 62 -5.29 0.26 -10.89
C HIS A 62 -4.25 0.76 -11.90
N MET A 63 -4.50 0.64 -13.19
CA MET A 63 -3.58 1.12 -14.23
C MET A 63 -3.48 2.64 -14.28
N THR A 64 -4.46 3.36 -13.76
CA THR A 64 -4.52 4.84 -13.73
C THR A 64 -4.32 5.41 -12.33
N GLY A 65 -4.37 4.59 -11.30
CA GLY A 65 -4.29 4.98 -9.89
C GLY A 65 -2.88 5.38 -9.43
N TYR A 66 -2.78 5.77 -8.16
CA TYR A 66 -1.56 6.22 -7.49
C TYR A 66 -1.32 5.53 -6.15
N GLN A 67 -2.05 4.47 -5.85
CA GLN A 67 -1.80 3.65 -4.67
C GLN A 67 -0.46 2.90 -4.81
N HIS A 68 0.08 2.39 -3.73
CA HIS A 68 1.35 1.68 -3.76
C HIS A 68 1.37 0.52 -4.75
N ILE A 69 0.26 -0.22 -4.85
CA ILE A 69 0.14 -1.31 -5.82
C ILE A 69 0.09 -0.77 -7.26
N ASP A 70 -0.61 0.34 -7.50
CA ASP A 70 -0.72 0.96 -8.82
C ASP A 70 0.65 1.40 -9.34
N LEU A 71 1.44 2.03 -8.48
CA LEU A 71 2.82 2.43 -8.80
C LEU A 71 3.71 1.21 -9.03
N SER A 72 3.53 0.15 -8.26
CA SER A 72 4.27 -1.09 -8.46
C SER A 72 3.93 -1.78 -9.77
N LEU A 73 2.65 -1.83 -10.16
CA LEU A 73 2.20 -2.32 -11.45
C LEU A 73 2.81 -1.53 -12.62
N LYS A 74 2.85 -0.20 -12.51
CA LYS A 74 3.47 0.67 -13.52
C LYS A 74 4.98 0.45 -13.62
N LYS A 75 5.67 0.26 -12.48
CA LYS A 75 7.12 0.11 -12.42
C LYS A 75 7.58 -1.27 -12.87
N ARG A 76 6.88 -2.33 -12.46
CA ARG A 76 7.30 -3.73 -12.66
C ARG A 76 6.64 -4.38 -13.88
N GLY A 77 5.53 -3.84 -14.35
CA GLY A 77 4.76 -4.40 -15.47
C GLY A 77 4.10 -5.73 -15.13
N TRP A 78 3.57 -6.36 -16.15
CA TRP A 78 2.97 -7.68 -16.09
C TRP A 78 4.02 -8.76 -16.35
N TYR A 79 3.78 -9.94 -15.79
CA TYR A 79 4.58 -11.12 -16.03
C TYR A 79 4.51 -11.54 -17.51
N SER A 80 5.67 -11.84 -18.08
CA SER A 80 5.85 -12.48 -19.38
C SER A 80 7.16 -13.27 -19.35
N GLU A 81 7.47 -14.00 -20.40
CA GLU A 81 8.77 -14.67 -20.55
C GLU A 81 9.93 -13.66 -20.54
N GLU A 82 9.71 -12.47 -21.11
CA GLU A 82 10.68 -11.37 -21.14
C GLU A 82 10.74 -10.59 -19.82
N ASN A 83 9.69 -10.70 -19.00
CA ASN A 83 9.58 -10.02 -17.69
C ASN A 83 9.16 -11.01 -16.58
N PRO A 84 10.04 -11.93 -16.17
CA PRO A 84 9.72 -12.98 -15.19
C PRO A 84 9.42 -12.45 -13.79
N TYR A 85 9.83 -11.21 -13.48
CA TYR A 85 9.62 -10.55 -12.19
C TYR A 85 8.39 -9.64 -12.17
N GLY A 86 7.62 -9.61 -13.24
CA GLY A 86 6.37 -8.85 -13.36
C GLY A 86 5.24 -9.45 -12.54
N TRP A 87 4.14 -8.70 -12.47
CA TRP A 87 2.95 -9.10 -11.75
C TRP A 87 2.11 -10.11 -12.54
N LYS A 88 1.71 -11.19 -11.88
CA LYS A 88 0.71 -12.17 -12.37
C LYS A 88 -0.65 -11.80 -11.84
N LEU A 89 -1.67 -11.88 -12.68
CA LEU A 89 -3.06 -11.62 -12.33
C LEU A 89 -3.85 -12.93 -12.35
N ASN A 90 -4.50 -13.21 -11.22
CA ASN A 90 -5.53 -14.24 -11.10
C ASN A 90 -6.79 -13.64 -10.43
N PHE A 91 -7.92 -14.31 -10.55
CA PHE A 91 -9.16 -13.90 -9.91
C PHE A 91 -10.04 -15.09 -9.57
N LYS A 92 -10.98 -14.87 -8.66
CA LYS A 92 -12.00 -15.84 -8.29
C LYS A 92 -13.30 -15.12 -8.00
N HIS A 93 -14.41 -15.59 -8.59
CA HIS A 93 -15.72 -15.04 -8.33
C HIS A 93 -16.26 -15.48 -6.98
N TYR A 94 -16.90 -14.54 -6.31
CA TYR A 94 -17.64 -14.75 -5.07
C TYR A 94 -18.92 -13.91 -5.11
N SER A 95 -19.90 -14.26 -4.29
CA SER A 95 -21.07 -13.40 -4.13
C SER A 95 -20.66 -12.09 -3.47
N GLN A 96 -21.33 -10.99 -3.80
CA GLN A 96 -20.98 -9.66 -3.27
C GLN A 96 -21.00 -9.61 -1.73
N LYS A 97 -21.85 -10.38 -1.08
CA LYS A 97 -21.96 -10.45 0.39
C LYS A 97 -20.76 -11.14 1.05
N ASP A 98 -20.06 -12.00 0.32
CA ASP A 98 -18.95 -12.80 0.86
C ASP A 98 -17.58 -12.16 0.56
N LEU A 99 -17.55 -11.02 -0.17
CA LEU A 99 -16.30 -10.41 -0.63
C LEU A 99 -15.35 -10.04 0.52
N ASP A 100 -15.86 -9.43 1.58
CA ASP A 100 -15.05 -9.00 2.73
C ASP A 100 -14.43 -10.20 3.44
N ASP A 101 -15.20 -11.24 3.69
CA ASP A 101 -14.73 -12.45 4.37
C ASP A 101 -13.71 -13.22 3.50
N MET A 102 -13.95 -13.28 2.19
CA MET A 102 -13.06 -13.97 1.25
C MET A 102 -11.76 -13.20 1.01
N GLU A 103 -11.78 -11.87 0.95
CA GLU A 103 -10.56 -11.06 0.89
C GLU A 103 -9.66 -11.35 2.10
N GLN A 104 -10.22 -11.29 3.32
CA GLN A 104 -9.51 -11.58 4.56
C GLN A 104 -8.96 -13.01 4.60
N TYR A 105 -9.79 -13.98 4.22
CA TYR A 105 -9.38 -15.38 4.14
C TYR A 105 -8.15 -15.56 3.23
N TRP A 106 -8.17 -14.99 2.02
CA TRP A 106 -7.07 -15.14 1.07
C TRP A 106 -5.82 -14.40 1.48
N ILE A 107 -5.93 -13.20 2.05
CA ILE A 107 -4.79 -12.48 2.63
C ILE A 107 -4.09 -13.36 3.68
N LEU A 108 -4.86 -13.98 4.56
CA LEU A 108 -4.32 -14.88 5.57
C LEU A 108 -3.65 -16.12 4.97
N GLN A 109 -4.27 -16.75 3.93
CA GLN A 109 -3.69 -17.94 3.28
C GLN A 109 -2.34 -17.64 2.63
N TYR A 110 -2.25 -16.55 1.86
CA TYR A 110 -0.99 -16.16 1.22
C TYR A 110 0.09 -15.77 2.24
N THR A 111 -0.29 -15.11 3.32
CA THR A 111 0.64 -14.79 4.41
C THR A 111 1.19 -16.07 5.07
N LYS A 112 0.34 -17.07 5.33
CA LYS A 112 0.76 -18.36 5.87
C LYS A 112 1.71 -19.13 4.95
N GLN A 113 1.60 -18.92 3.65
CA GLN A 113 2.49 -19.51 2.64
C GLN A 113 3.82 -18.75 2.51
N GLY A 114 4.06 -17.72 3.33
CA GLY A 114 5.31 -16.95 3.33
C GLY A 114 5.36 -15.80 2.33
N TYR A 115 4.26 -15.49 1.64
CA TYR A 115 4.19 -14.32 0.80
C TYR A 115 4.19 -13.03 1.61
N GLN A 116 4.89 -12.01 1.12
CA GLN A 116 4.99 -10.70 1.76
C GLN A 116 3.78 -9.81 1.43
N ALA A 117 3.03 -9.42 2.46
CA ALA A 117 1.85 -8.55 2.36
C ALA A 117 2.20 -7.05 2.23
N ARG A 118 3.26 -6.71 1.48
CA ARG A 118 3.79 -5.34 1.41
C ARG A 118 2.77 -4.31 0.93
N TYR A 119 1.84 -4.71 0.10
CA TYR A 119 0.88 -3.83 -0.56
C TYR A 119 -0.51 -3.85 0.09
N ASN A 120 -0.84 -4.85 0.88
CA ASN A 120 -2.02 -4.91 1.74
C ASN A 120 -1.72 -4.25 3.11
N LYS A 121 -1.45 -2.95 3.10
CA LYS A 121 -1.05 -2.21 4.33
C LYS A 121 -2.18 -2.04 5.34
N THR A 122 -3.39 -2.00 4.86
CA THR A 122 -4.58 -2.06 5.69
C THR A 122 -5.13 -3.48 5.57
N SER A 123 -5.50 -4.05 6.69
CA SER A 123 -6.07 -5.39 6.80
C SER A 123 -7.44 -5.49 6.11
N GLY A 124 -7.54 -5.24 4.78
CA GLY A 124 -8.82 -5.17 4.09
C GLY A 124 -9.76 -4.11 4.68
N SER A 125 -10.87 -3.84 4.05
CA SER A 125 -11.75 -2.73 4.40
C SER A 125 -12.42 -2.86 5.77
N GLN A 126 -12.44 -4.01 6.44
CA GLN A 126 -13.38 -4.22 7.54
C GLN A 126 -12.91 -5.01 8.79
N GLY A 127 -11.64 -5.13 9.04
CA GLY A 127 -11.23 -5.34 10.43
C GLY A 127 -11.28 -6.73 11.05
N LYS A 128 -11.98 -7.71 10.54
CA LYS A 128 -11.98 -9.08 11.12
C LYS A 128 -10.65 -9.81 10.95
N GLY A 129 -9.84 -9.42 9.97
CA GLY A 129 -8.49 -9.97 9.75
C GLY A 129 -7.37 -9.25 10.51
N LYS A 130 -7.65 -8.10 11.13
CA LYS A 130 -6.63 -7.29 11.83
C LYS A 130 -5.85 -8.05 12.88
N GLU A 131 -6.53 -8.81 13.70
CA GLU A 131 -5.91 -9.57 14.78
C GLU A 131 -4.99 -10.67 14.24
N LYS A 132 -5.42 -11.36 13.19
CA LYS A 132 -4.66 -12.46 12.58
C LYS A 132 -3.48 -11.98 11.73
N ILE A 133 -3.58 -10.85 11.04
CA ILE A 133 -2.46 -10.26 10.29
C ILE A 133 -1.39 -9.70 11.23
N ASN A 134 -1.77 -9.24 12.42
CA ASN A 134 -0.82 -8.78 13.44
C ASN A 134 0.07 -9.89 14.00
N GLU A 135 -0.31 -11.16 13.87
CA GLU A 135 0.54 -12.30 14.22
C GLU A 135 1.77 -12.43 13.30
N PHE A 136 1.64 -11.96 12.04
CA PHE A 136 2.71 -11.96 11.05
C PHE A 136 3.40 -10.58 11.02
N ARG A 137 4.13 -10.26 12.08
CA ARG A 137 4.86 -8.99 12.15
C ARG A 137 6.05 -8.99 11.19
N PRO A 138 6.35 -7.84 10.57
CA PRO A 138 7.61 -7.70 9.83
C PRO A 138 8.80 -8.06 10.72
N ALA A 139 9.89 -8.50 10.10
CA ALA A 139 11.13 -8.78 10.81
C ALA A 139 11.54 -7.61 11.72
N LYS A 140 12.18 -7.94 12.85
CA LYS A 140 12.68 -6.93 13.80
C LYS A 140 13.57 -5.94 13.05
N GLY A 141 13.36 -4.64 13.26
CA GLY A 141 14.07 -3.58 12.57
C GLY A 141 13.41 -3.08 11.25
N TYR A 142 12.45 -3.78 10.68
CA TYR A 142 11.77 -3.33 9.46
C TYR A 142 11.06 -1.98 9.63
N ARG A 143 10.38 -1.77 10.74
CA ARG A 143 9.70 -0.50 11.06
C ARG A 143 10.71 0.63 11.27
N ASP A 144 11.81 0.33 11.91
CA ASP A 144 12.88 1.29 12.16
C ASP A 144 13.58 1.65 10.85
N GLY A 145 13.84 0.67 9.99
CA GLY A 145 14.34 0.90 8.65
C GLY A 145 13.41 1.74 7.78
N LEU A 146 12.08 1.56 7.89
CA LEU A 146 11.11 2.42 7.20
C LEU A 146 11.14 3.86 7.71
N LYS A 147 11.18 4.05 9.04
CA LYS A 147 11.28 5.39 9.64
C LYS A 147 12.57 6.07 9.24
N GLN A 148 13.69 5.36 9.35
CA GLN A 148 14.99 5.87 8.96
C GLN A 148 15.06 6.20 7.47
N GLY A 149 14.52 5.34 6.61
CA GLY A 149 14.41 5.59 5.17
C GLY A 149 13.56 6.82 4.86
N TYR A 150 12.47 7.03 5.59
CA TYR A 150 11.62 8.21 5.46
C TYR A 150 12.35 9.50 5.88
N LYS A 151 13.07 9.48 7.02
CA LYS A 151 13.90 10.60 7.48
C LYS A 151 15.02 10.92 6.50
N ASN A 152 15.69 9.91 5.96
CA ASN A 152 16.75 10.12 4.96
C ASN A 152 16.19 10.77 3.69
N ALA A 153 15.04 10.27 3.18
CA ALA A 153 14.38 10.87 2.03
C ALA A 153 13.93 12.32 2.29
N SER A 154 13.37 12.59 3.48
CA SER A 154 13.02 13.94 3.92
C SER A 154 14.22 14.88 3.88
N ARG A 155 15.35 14.48 4.48
CA ARG A 155 16.59 15.26 4.49
C ARG A 155 17.13 15.54 3.09
N ASP A 156 17.16 14.51 2.24
CA ASP A 156 17.73 14.64 0.89
C ASP A 156 16.85 15.56 0.02
N VAL A 157 15.52 15.44 0.14
CA VAL A 157 14.57 16.34 -0.54
C VAL A 157 14.65 17.76 0.02
N ALA A 158 14.69 17.93 1.35
CA ALA A 158 14.82 19.24 1.97
C ALA A 158 16.09 19.96 1.51
N HIS A 159 17.21 19.25 1.39
CA HIS A 159 18.46 19.81 0.88
C HIS A 159 18.34 20.31 -0.57
N LEU A 160 17.63 19.57 -1.43
CA LEU A 160 17.38 20.01 -2.82
C LEU A 160 16.56 21.29 -2.88
N PHE A 161 15.52 21.42 -2.06
CA PHE A 161 14.69 22.62 -2.00
C PHE A 161 15.43 23.79 -1.37
N ASP A 162 16.23 23.57 -0.33
CA ASP A 162 17.01 24.62 0.31
C ASP A 162 18.07 25.22 -0.63
N LYS A 163 18.66 24.42 -1.51
CA LYS A 163 19.81 24.81 -2.34
C LYS A 163 19.46 25.13 -3.80
N HIS A 164 18.47 24.45 -4.37
CA HIS A 164 18.34 24.38 -5.83
C HIS A 164 16.93 24.53 -6.35
N LEU A 165 15.91 24.33 -5.53
CA LEU A 165 14.52 24.27 -5.97
C LEU A 165 13.64 25.20 -5.15
N ASP A 166 12.53 25.61 -5.75
CA ASP A 166 11.44 26.32 -5.10
C ASP A 166 10.12 25.64 -5.47
N TYR A 167 9.08 25.83 -4.68
CA TYR A 167 7.77 25.29 -4.97
C TYR A 167 6.68 26.34 -4.86
N ARG A 168 5.64 26.18 -5.66
CA ARG A 168 4.46 27.04 -5.66
C ARG A 168 3.18 26.24 -5.89
N THR A 169 2.10 26.74 -5.36
CA THR A 169 0.78 26.21 -5.67
C THR A 169 0.38 26.53 -7.11
N LYS A 170 -0.44 25.65 -7.72
CA LYS A 170 -0.91 25.85 -9.10
C LYS A 170 -1.85 27.04 -9.25
N ASN A 171 -2.54 27.44 -8.18
CA ASN A 171 -3.48 28.54 -8.15
C ASN A 171 -2.98 29.61 -7.19
N ASN A 172 -3.24 30.87 -7.53
CA ASN A 172 -3.03 31.98 -6.63
C ASN A 172 -4.33 32.83 -6.58
N PRO A 173 -5.04 32.91 -5.46
CA PRO A 173 -4.74 32.27 -4.17
C PRO A 173 -4.93 30.74 -4.21
N PRO A 174 -4.20 29.97 -3.37
CA PRO A 174 -4.31 28.52 -3.30
C PRO A 174 -5.67 28.06 -2.77
N THR A 175 -6.19 26.99 -3.34
CA THR A 175 -7.40 26.32 -2.83
C THR A 175 -7.14 25.69 -1.46
N ARG A 176 -8.21 25.34 -0.73
CA ARG A 176 -8.11 24.60 0.55
C ARG A 176 -7.27 23.34 0.44
N TYR A 177 -7.49 22.53 -0.62
CA TYR A 177 -6.74 21.28 -0.83
C TYR A 177 -5.27 21.54 -1.16
N GLN A 178 -4.96 22.63 -1.86
CA GLN A 178 -3.58 22.99 -2.15
C GLN A 178 -2.84 23.46 -0.90
N ARG A 179 -3.48 24.19 0.00
CA ARG A 179 -2.92 24.54 1.31
C ARG A 179 -2.60 23.30 2.13
N GLN A 180 -3.54 22.36 2.25
CA GLN A 180 -3.30 21.09 2.94
C GLN A 180 -2.18 20.26 2.31
N ALA A 181 -1.98 20.36 1.00
CA ALA A 181 -0.87 19.68 0.33
C ALA A 181 0.48 20.35 0.62
N VAL A 182 0.51 21.68 0.71
CA VAL A 182 1.68 22.44 1.15
C VAL A 182 2.03 22.08 2.59
N ASP A 183 1.07 22.14 3.51
CA ASP A 183 1.27 21.79 4.91
C ASP A 183 1.91 20.40 5.05
N LYS A 184 1.37 19.38 4.37
CA LYS A 184 1.92 18.02 4.37
C LYS A 184 3.31 17.93 3.76
N PHE A 185 3.60 18.76 2.77
CA PHE A 185 4.92 18.78 2.14
C PHE A 185 5.94 19.43 3.07
N GLU A 186 5.57 20.52 3.74
CA GLU A 186 6.41 21.18 4.75
C GLU A 186 6.65 20.27 5.97
N ASP A 187 5.62 19.56 6.44
CA ASP A 187 5.77 18.53 7.47
C ASP A 187 6.79 17.47 7.04
N PHE A 188 6.70 16.99 5.80
CA PHE A 188 7.65 16.04 5.27
C PHE A 188 9.07 16.63 5.20
N LEU A 189 9.25 17.87 4.70
CA LEU A 189 10.56 18.50 4.63
C LEU A 189 11.21 18.72 6.01
N ASN A 190 10.44 18.77 7.08
CA ASN A 190 10.91 18.93 8.44
C ASN A 190 11.05 17.63 9.23
N GLU A 191 10.60 16.50 8.68
CA GLU A 191 10.58 15.19 9.37
C GLU A 191 11.96 14.76 9.86
N TYR A 192 13.02 15.03 9.10
CA TYR A 192 14.39 14.67 9.50
C TYR A 192 14.93 15.49 10.68
N LYS A 193 14.34 16.66 10.96
CA LYS A 193 14.71 17.54 12.07
C LYS A 193 14.13 17.06 13.40
N ILE A 194 13.09 16.21 13.35
CA ILE A 194 12.53 15.64 14.56
C ILE A 194 13.60 14.74 15.17
N PRO A 195 14.11 15.07 16.38
CA PRO A 195 15.10 14.24 17.05
C PRO A 195 14.56 12.79 17.04
N GLU A 196 15.46 11.84 16.80
CA GLU A 196 15.11 10.49 17.21
C GLU A 196 14.82 10.62 18.69
N ASP A 197 13.59 10.33 19.04
CA ASP A 197 13.28 9.99 20.39
C ASP A 197 14.17 8.78 20.69
N ASN A 198 15.39 9.08 21.16
CA ASN A 198 16.27 8.14 21.82
C ASN A 198 15.61 7.71 23.13
N GLY A 199 14.28 7.81 23.12
CA GLY A 199 13.49 7.18 24.13
C GLY A 199 14.05 5.79 24.23
N ALA A 200 14.96 5.60 25.13
CA ALA A 200 14.90 4.38 25.88
C ALA A 200 13.40 4.07 25.89
N ILE A 201 12.99 3.23 24.92
CA ILE A 201 11.62 2.76 24.87
C ILE A 201 11.39 2.45 26.30
N ASP A 202 10.52 3.23 26.96
CA ASP A 202 10.17 2.99 28.33
C ASP A 202 9.50 1.62 28.30
N THR A 203 10.36 0.61 28.25
CA THR A 203 10.00 -0.80 28.19
C THR A 203 9.13 -1.10 29.38
N GLU A 204 9.35 -0.42 30.52
CA GLU A 204 8.48 -0.50 31.67
C GLU A 204 7.09 0.09 31.41
N ARG A 205 6.97 1.19 30.64
CA ARG A 205 5.68 1.76 30.28
C ARG A 205 4.94 0.90 29.28
N LEU A 206 5.63 0.37 28.28
CA LEU A 206 5.04 -0.58 27.31
C LEU A 206 4.69 -1.92 27.94
N GLU A 207 5.44 -2.40 28.90
CA GLU A 207 5.11 -3.59 29.68
C GLU A 207 3.95 -3.33 30.64
N LYS A 208 3.89 -2.17 31.27
CA LYS A 208 2.73 -1.79 32.10
C LYS A 208 1.45 -1.59 31.30
N GLU A 209 1.53 -1.02 30.09
CA GLU A 209 0.38 -0.89 29.18
C GLU A 209 -0.05 -2.25 28.60
N LYS A 210 0.88 -3.16 28.34
CA LYS A 210 0.62 -4.45 27.67
C LYS A 210 0.20 -5.57 28.64
N TYR A 211 0.67 -5.53 29.88
CA TYR A 211 0.45 -6.63 30.84
C TYR A 211 -0.33 -6.20 32.08
N GLY A 212 -0.91 -4.98 32.09
CA GLY A 212 -1.76 -4.48 33.19
C GLY A 212 -1.32 -5.03 34.55
N LYS A 213 -0.61 -4.25 35.34
CA LYS A 213 -0.31 -4.47 36.76
C LYS A 213 -0.17 -5.94 37.16
N THR A 214 0.90 -6.57 36.78
CA THR A 214 1.30 -7.76 37.49
C THR A 214 1.88 -7.34 38.84
N VAL A 215 1.10 -7.50 39.86
CA VAL A 215 1.47 -7.34 41.25
C VAL A 215 2.56 -8.36 41.55
N PHE A 216 3.80 -7.91 41.60
CA PHE A 216 4.81 -8.59 42.39
C PHE A 216 4.80 -7.99 43.82
N SER A 217 3.89 -8.43 44.63
CA SER A 217 4.06 -8.35 46.06
C SER A 217 4.93 -9.55 46.47
N GLY A 218 6.21 -9.36 46.43
CA GLY A 218 7.16 -10.23 47.08
C GLY A 218 7.05 -10.03 48.57
N SER A 219 6.42 -10.96 49.25
CA SER A 219 6.49 -11.09 50.69
C SER A 219 7.75 -11.80 51.10
N LYS A 220 8.34 -11.27 52.08
CA LYS A 220 9.29 -11.77 53.08
C LYS A 220 9.45 -13.29 53.19
#